data_4231b7cabb0cacb84e4469e6f525ad79
#
_entry.id   4231b7cabb0cacb84e4469e6f525ad79
#
_cell.length_a   1.000
_cell.length_b   1.000
_cell.length_c   1.000
_cell.angle_alpha   90.00
_cell.angle_beta   90.00
_cell.angle_gamma   90.00
#
_symmetry.space_group_name_H-M   'P 1'
#
loop_
_entity.id
_entity.type
_entity.pdbx_description
1 polymer ?
#
loop_
_entity_poly.entity_id
_entity_poly.type
_entity_poly.pdbx_seq_one_letter_code
_entity_poly.pdbx_strand_id
1 'polypeptide(L)'
;MPGSSVDRVPEVAAALGVRPRETLVAPFGYVAIYDDPKVIADMQPDLDRVASFDRTALIATAPGLDGADIVIRVFAPSVGLPEDPVCGTAHRIIVPYWADRLGKKKIHSRQLSPRGGDLFCEDKGAVIVIGGDSRLVIDGTIRLPD
;
A
#
# COMPACT_ATOMS: atom_id res chain seq x y z
N MET A 1 -10.14 -9.32 -1.75
CA MET A 1 -9.68 -10.14 -2.87
C MET A 1 -8.28 -9.70 -3.22
N PRO A 2 -7.29 -10.59 -3.28
CA PRO A 2 -5.97 -10.26 -3.81
C PRO A 2 -6.10 -9.74 -5.25
N GLY A 3 -5.17 -8.91 -5.69
CA GLY A 3 -5.14 -8.43 -7.06
C GLY A 3 -4.92 -9.56 -8.06
N SER A 4 -5.44 -9.41 -9.26
CA SER A 4 -5.15 -10.32 -10.38
C SER A 4 -3.90 -9.87 -11.11
N SER A 5 -3.08 -10.81 -11.57
CA SER A 5 -1.91 -10.49 -12.41
C SER A 5 -2.32 -9.75 -13.68
N VAL A 6 -1.57 -8.73 -14.05
CA VAL A 6 -1.79 -7.92 -15.26
C VAL A 6 -0.44 -7.56 -15.88
N ASP A 7 -0.39 -7.52 -17.20
CA ASP A 7 0.81 -7.08 -17.93
C ASP A 7 0.81 -5.55 -18.10
N ARG A 8 1.19 -4.85 -17.04
CA ARG A 8 1.38 -3.39 -17.01
C ARG A 8 2.77 -3.01 -16.50
N VAL A 9 3.70 -3.98 -16.54
CA VAL A 9 5.08 -3.77 -16.06
C VAL A 9 5.77 -2.59 -16.75
N PRO A 10 5.69 -2.39 -18.07
CA PRO A 10 6.35 -1.26 -18.72
C PRO A 10 5.82 0.10 -18.27
N GLU A 11 4.48 0.26 -18.19
CA GLU A 11 3.84 1.53 -17.80
C GLU A 11 4.12 1.86 -16.34
N VAL A 12 4.02 0.85 -15.46
CA VAL A 12 4.34 0.99 -14.04
C VAL A 12 5.82 1.31 -13.83
N ALA A 13 6.73 0.66 -14.58
CA ALA A 13 8.15 0.98 -14.54
C ALA A 13 8.43 2.43 -14.97
N ALA A 14 7.73 2.93 -15.99
CA ALA A 14 7.86 4.32 -16.44
C ALA A 14 7.33 5.33 -15.40
N ALA A 15 6.29 4.96 -14.64
CA ALA A 15 5.71 5.82 -13.61
C ALA A 15 6.51 5.80 -12.28
N LEU A 16 7.07 4.65 -11.90
CA LEU A 16 7.80 4.51 -10.64
C LEU A 16 9.33 4.63 -10.79
N GLY A 17 9.83 4.72 -12.03
CA GLY A 17 11.26 4.84 -12.33
C GLY A 17 12.07 3.54 -12.20
N VAL A 18 11.46 2.46 -11.72
CA VAL A 18 12.10 1.14 -11.53
C VAL A 18 11.15 0.04 -11.98
N ARG A 19 11.69 -0.97 -12.67
CA ARG A 19 10.93 -2.10 -13.18
C ARG A 19 10.50 -3.02 -12.03
N PRO A 20 9.18 -3.24 -11.79
CA PRO A 20 8.72 -4.23 -10.83
C PRO A 20 8.94 -5.66 -11.36
N ARG A 21 8.99 -6.63 -10.43
CA ARG A 21 9.02 -8.05 -10.77
C ARG A 21 7.71 -8.49 -11.43
N GLU A 22 6.60 -8.04 -10.88
CA GLU A 22 5.25 -8.29 -11.39
C GLU A 22 4.31 -7.14 -11.05
N THR A 23 3.19 -7.07 -11.75
CA THR A 23 2.11 -6.13 -11.48
C THR A 23 0.79 -6.86 -11.28
N LEU A 24 0.00 -6.37 -10.31
CA LEU A 24 -1.36 -6.83 -10.06
C LEU A 24 -2.32 -5.67 -10.24
N VAL A 25 -3.58 -5.99 -10.53
CA VAL A 25 -4.67 -5.01 -10.56
C VAL A 25 -5.77 -5.40 -9.57
N ALA A 26 -6.28 -4.40 -8.86
CA ALA A 26 -7.44 -4.51 -7.98
C ALA A 26 -8.35 -3.29 -8.21
N PRO A 27 -9.60 -3.30 -7.70
CA PRO A 27 -10.52 -2.18 -7.90
C PRO A 27 -9.96 -0.83 -7.45
N PHE A 28 -9.20 -0.79 -6.38
CA PHE A 28 -8.59 0.43 -5.84
C PHE A 28 -7.36 0.88 -6.62
N GLY A 29 -6.52 -0.03 -7.12
CA GLY A 29 -5.26 0.37 -7.73
C GLY A 29 -4.47 -0.76 -8.38
N TYR A 30 -3.36 -0.36 -8.99
CA TYR A 30 -2.31 -1.28 -9.43
C TYR A 30 -1.31 -1.51 -8.30
N VAL A 31 -0.76 -2.72 -8.23
CA VAL A 31 0.26 -3.09 -7.25
C VAL A 31 1.53 -3.50 -8.00
N ALA A 32 2.61 -2.83 -7.70
CA ALA A 32 3.95 -3.12 -8.19
C ALA A 32 4.73 -3.89 -7.12
N ILE A 33 5.15 -5.10 -7.44
CA ILE A 33 5.89 -5.98 -6.53
C ILE A 33 7.38 -5.91 -6.85
N TYR A 34 8.16 -5.66 -5.83
CA TYR A 34 9.63 -5.62 -5.88
C TYR A 34 10.22 -6.65 -4.93
N ASP A 35 11.51 -6.98 -5.12
CA ASP A 35 12.23 -7.93 -4.26
C ASP A 35 13.11 -7.23 -3.23
N ASP A 36 13.50 -5.97 -3.49
CA ASP A 36 14.36 -5.18 -2.61
C ASP A 36 13.59 -4.03 -1.95
N PRO A 37 13.48 -3.99 -0.61
CA PRO A 37 12.83 -2.90 0.13
C PRO A 37 13.51 -1.54 -0.07
N LYS A 38 14.79 -1.50 -0.40
CA LYS A 38 15.49 -0.24 -0.69
C LYS A 38 14.94 0.45 -1.92
N VAL A 39 14.50 -0.31 -2.92
CA VAL A 39 13.83 0.23 -4.11
C VAL A 39 12.59 1.01 -3.71
N ILE A 40 11.82 0.52 -2.72
CA ILE A 40 10.63 1.22 -2.23
C ILE A 40 11.02 2.51 -1.49
N ALA A 41 12.05 2.44 -0.62
CA ALA A 41 12.51 3.58 0.17
C ALA A 41 13.03 4.73 -0.72
N ASP A 42 13.82 4.40 -1.74
CA ASP A 42 14.50 5.37 -2.59
C ASP A 42 13.66 5.82 -3.81
N MET A 43 12.45 5.29 -3.96
CA MET A 43 11.60 5.50 -5.13
C MET A 43 11.20 6.97 -5.30
N GLN A 44 11.36 7.48 -6.52
CA GLN A 44 10.96 8.83 -6.94
C GLN A 44 9.94 8.72 -8.10
N PRO A 45 8.63 8.65 -7.80
CA PRO A 45 7.61 8.46 -8.81
C PRO A 45 7.39 9.71 -9.67
N ASP A 46 7.11 9.50 -10.95
CA ASP A 46 6.52 10.51 -11.84
C ASP A 46 5.01 10.58 -11.54
N LEU A 47 4.59 11.54 -10.71
CA LEU A 47 3.21 11.65 -10.23
C LEU A 47 2.22 11.97 -11.36
N ASP A 48 2.64 12.63 -12.42
CA ASP A 48 1.76 12.91 -13.58
C ASP A 48 1.46 11.60 -14.32
N ARG A 49 2.45 10.74 -14.49
CA ARG A 49 2.24 9.40 -15.03
C ARG A 49 1.39 8.54 -14.11
N VAL A 50 1.61 8.60 -12.80
CA VAL A 50 0.75 7.89 -11.83
C VAL A 50 -0.70 8.38 -11.93
N ALA A 51 -0.93 9.68 -12.07
CA ALA A 51 -2.27 10.26 -12.24
C ALA A 51 -2.98 9.83 -13.51
N SER A 52 -2.24 9.42 -14.54
CA SER A 52 -2.80 8.98 -15.83
C SER A 52 -3.36 7.56 -15.85
N PHE A 53 -3.14 6.76 -14.78
CA PHE A 53 -3.72 5.43 -14.68
C PHE A 53 -5.24 5.49 -14.46
N ASP A 54 -5.95 4.47 -14.93
CA ASP A 54 -7.41 4.31 -14.81
C ASP A 54 -7.86 3.80 -13.44
N ARG A 55 -6.98 3.85 -12.45
CA ARG A 55 -7.25 3.45 -11.06
C ARG A 55 -6.81 4.56 -10.10
N THR A 56 -7.37 4.54 -8.90
CA THR A 56 -7.13 5.58 -7.88
C THR A 56 -5.68 5.61 -7.42
N ALA A 57 -5.05 4.44 -7.27
CA ALA A 57 -3.73 4.37 -6.66
C ALA A 57 -2.76 3.46 -7.43
N LEU A 58 -1.47 3.80 -7.31
CA LEU A 58 -0.36 2.92 -7.64
C LEU A 58 0.38 2.58 -6.34
N ILE A 59 0.43 1.30 -6.03
CA ILE A 59 0.95 0.75 -4.78
C ILE A 59 2.28 0.05 -5.09
N ALA A 60 3.35 0.43 -4.42
CA ALA A 60 4.64 -0.25 -4.50
C ALA A 60 4.92 -1.00 -3.20
N THR A 61 5.30 -2.28 -3.27
CA THR A 61 5.55 -3.10 -2.09
C THR A 61 6.69 -4.10 -2.33
N ALA A 62 7.39 -4.44 -1.25
CA ALA A 62 8.50 -5.40 -1.23
C ALA A 62 8.52 -6.18 0.10
N PRO A 63 9.32 -7.26 0.21
CA PRO A 63 9.64 -7.87 1.51
C PRO A 63 10.12 -6.82 2.51
N GLY A 64 10.01 -7.12 3.79
CA GLY A 64 10.24 -6.18 4.86
C GLY A 64 11.70 -5.76 5.08
N LEU A 65 11.86 -4.74 5.89
CA LEU A 65 13.11 -4.16 6.35
C LEU A 65 12.96 -3.85 7.84
N ASP A 66 14.04 -4.00 8.62
CA ASP A 66 14.12 -3.61 10.03
C ASP A 66 12.99 -4.16 10.93
N GLY A 67 12.69 -5.44 10.78
CA GLY A 67 11.70 -6.15 11.60
C GLY A 67 10.25 -6.08 11.11
N ALA A 68 9.93 -5.29 10.09
CA ALA A 68 8.66 -5.40 9.38
C ALA A 68 8.68 -6.62 8.44
N ASP A 69 7.51 -7.22 8.18
CA ASP A 69 7.39 -8.31 7.21
C ASP A 69 7.37 -7.82 5.78
N ILE A 70 6.79 -6.64 5.57
CA ILE A 70 6.67 -5.99 4.27
C ILE A 70 6.84 -4.48 4.40
N VAL A 71 7.25 -3.85 3.31
CA VAL A 71 7.23 -2.39 3.15
C VAL A 71 6.32 -1.99 2.00
N ILE A 72 5.77 -0.76 2.08
CA ILE A 72 4.81 -0.25 1.11
C ILE A 72 4.95 1.27 0.95
N ARG A 73 4.68 1.78 -0.25
CA ARG A 73 4.31 3.17 -0.53
C ARG A 73 3.08 3.22 -1.42
N VAL A 74 2.26 4.25 -1.27
CA VAL A 74 0.99 4.39 -1.98
C VAL A 74 0.87 5.78 -2.58
N PHE A 75 0.71 5.86 -3.89
CA PHE A 75 0.60 7.10 -4.64
C PHE A 75 -0.79 7.21 -5.26
N ALA A 76 -1.50 8.32 -5.00
CA ALA A 76 -2.86 8.55 -5.48
C ALA A 76 -3.08 10.01 -5.94
N PRO A 77 -2.24 10.56 -6.83
CA PRO A 77 -2.31 11.96 -7.24
C PRO A 77 -3.61 12.31 -7.96
N SER A 78 -4.28 11.37 -8.62
CA SER A 78 -5.56 11.59 -9.30
C SER A 78 -6.70 12.03 -8.38
N VAL A 79 -6.58 11.78 -7.07
CA VAL A 79 -7.55 12.22 -6.06
C VAL A 79 -7.00 13.34 -5.17
N GLY A 80 -5.95 14.03 -5.61
CA GLY A 80 -5.35 15.15 -4.88
C GLY A 80 -4.42 14.75 -3.75
N LEU A 81 -4.04 13.48 -3.66
CA LEU A 81 -3.13 12.97 -2.64
C LEU A 81 -1.86 12.40 -3.32
N PRO A 82 -0.79 13.20 -3.47
CA PRO A 82 0.43 12.75 -4.13
C PRO A 82 0.97 11.42 -3.58
N GLU A 83 1.04 11.32 -2.25
CA GLU A 83 1.37 10.09 -1.53
C GLU A 83 0.52 9.95 -0.27
N ASP A 84 -0.10 8.78 -0.07
CA ASP A 84 -0.88 8.46 1.12
C ASP A 84 0.07 8.16 2.30
N PRO A 85 -0.02 8.88 3.42
CA PRO A 85 0.86 8.65 4.56
C PRO A 85 0.78 7.24 5.15
N VAL A 86 -0.44 6.70 5.32
CA VAL A 86 -0.72 5.33 5.82
C VAL A 86 -2.06 4.86 5.29
N CYS A 87 -2.04 3.97 4.30
CA CYS A 87 -3.20 3.56 3.51
C CYS A 87 -3.78 2.21 3.94
N GLY A 88 -4.84 2.22 4.75
CA GLY A 88 -5.54 0.99 5.12
C GLY A 88 -6.16 0.25 3.93
N THR A 89 -6.69 0.97 2.94
CA THR A 89 -7.33 0.37 1.76
C THR A 89 -6.35 -0.46 0.93
N ALA A 90 -5.11 -0.01 0.77
CA ALA A 90 -4.07 -0.75 0.07
C ALA A 90 -3.77 -2.09 0.75
N HIS A 91 -3.81 -2.12 2.09
CA HIS A 91 -3.52 -3.33 2.86
C HIS A 91 -4.54 -4.45 2.65
N ARG A 92 -5.79 -4.13 2.27
CA ARG A 92 -6.79 -5.14 1.88
C ARG A 92 -6.38 -5.96 0.65
N ILE A 93 -5.49 -5.39 -0.17
CA ILE A 93 -5.01 -6.02 -1.40
C ILE A 93 -3.71 -6.75 -1.15
N ILE A 94 -2.76 -6.10 -0.48
CA ILE A 94 -1.39 -6.63 -0.35
C ILE A 94 -1.25 -7.66 0.78
N VAL A 95 -2.07 -7.58 1.84
CA VAL A 95 -1.96 -8.52 2.96
C VAL A 95 -2.25 -9.96 2.53
N PRO A 96 -3.32 -10.28 1.77
CA PRO A 96 -3.53 -11.65 1.29
C PRO A 96 -2.39 -12.16 0.39
N TYR A 97 -1.86 -11.29 -0.47
CA TYR A 97 -0.74 -11.61 -1.35
C TYR A 97 0.52 -12.00 -0.56
N TRP A 98 0.87 -11.19 0.45
CA TRP A 98 2.06 -11.46 1.25
C TRP A 98 1.86 -12.55 2.29
N ALA A 99 0.64 -12.71 2.84
CA ALA A 99 0.31 -13.78 3.77
C ALA A 99 0.54 -15.16 3.14
N ASP A 100 0.11 -15.34 1.88
CA ASP A 100 0.33 -16.56 1.11
C ASP A 100 1.84 -16.79 0.88
N ARG A 101 2.56 -15.77 0.41
CA ARG A 101 4.00 -15.89 0.09
C ARG A 101 4.89 -16.10 1.30
N LEU A 102 4.55 -15.50 2.44
CA LEU A 102 5.32 -15.62 3.68
C LEU A 102 4.86 -16.81 4.54
N GLY A 103 3.79 -17.50 4.15
CA GLY A 103 3.24 -18.64 4.90
C GLY A 103 2.73 -18.24 6.29
N LYS A 104 2.27 -17.00 6.49
CA LYS A 104 1.80 -16.50 7.79
C LYS A 104 0.61 -15.57 7.63
N LYS A 105 -0.31 -15.58 8.61
CA LYS A 105 -1.53 -14.78 8.55
C LYS A 105 -1.38 -13.38 9.17
N LYS A 106 -0.46 -13.21 10.09
CA LYS A 106 -0.18 -11.91 10.73
C LYS A 106 0.99 -11.25 10.02
N ILE A 107 0.75 -10.05 9.53
CA ILE A 107 1.71 -9.26 8.73
C ILE A 107 1.95 -7.93 9.43
N HIS A 108 3.18 -7.67 9.80
CA HIS A 108 3.63 -6.34 10.18
C HIS A 108 4.07 -5.60 8.90
N SER A 109 3.34 -4.56 8.54
CA SER A 109 3.61 -3.72 7.37
C SER A 109 4.11 -2.36 7.80
N ARG A 110 5.20 -1.90 7.18
CA ARG A 110 5.70 -0.53 7.34
C ARG A 110 5.47 0.28 6.07
N GLN A 111 4.73 1.38 6.19
CA GLN A 111 4.57 2.33 5.09
C GLN A 111 5.68 3.37 5.12
N LEU A 112 6.46 3.45 4.02
CA LEU A 112 7.67 4.28 3.91
C LEU A 112 7.38 5.67 3.31
N SER A 113 6.20 6.23 3.56
CA SER A 113 5.93 7.64 3.24
C SER A 113 6.81 8.58 4.07
N PRO A 114 6.91 9.88 3.73
CA PRO A 114 7.66 10.85 4.55
C PRO A 114 7.22 10.90 6.02
N ARG A 115 5.91 10.68 6.30
CA ARG A 115 5.41 10.58 7.68
C ARG A 115 5.72 9.21 8.28
N GLY A 116 5.64 8.17 7.47
CA GLY A 116 5.75 6.79 7.89
C GLY A 116 4.59 6.29 8.76
N GLY A 117 4.57 4.97 8.99
CA GLY A 117 3.66 4.34 9.92
C GLY A 117 3.70 2.82 9.83
N ASP A 118 3.38 2.18 10.94
CA ASP A 118 3.30 0.73 11.05
C ASP A 118 1.84 0.28 11.14
N LEU A 119 1.51 -0.79 10.41
CA LEU A 119 0.23 -1.45 10.46
C LEU A 119 0.42 -2.93 10.81
N PHE A 120 -0.40 -3.40 11.75
CA PHE A 120 -0.44 -4.78 12.18
C PHE A 120 -1.69 -5.43 11.61
N CYS A 121 -1.50 -6.26 10.59
CA CYS A 121 -2.59 -6.83 9.81
C CYS A 121 -2.75 -8.32 10.09
N GLU A 122 -3.99 -8.83 9.94
CA GLU A 122 -4.26 -10.26 10.02
C GLU A 122 -5.19 -10.67 8.88
N ASP A 123 -4.73 -11.65 8.08
CA ASP A 123 -5.56 -12.29 7.07
C ASP A 123 -6.44 -13.38 7.72
N LYS A 124 -7.76 -13.12 7.76
CA LYS A 124 -8.80 -14.07 8.21
C LYS A 124 -9.58 -14.69 7.05
N GLY A 125 -9.05 -14.63 5.83
CA GLY A 125 -9.68 -15.15 4.63
C GLY A 125 -10.76 -14.21 4.09
N ALA A 126 -11.97 -14.25 4.65
CA ALA A 126 -13.07 -13.40 4.20
C ALA A 126 -12.87 -11.91 4.52
N VAL A 127 -12.11 -11.60 5.55
CA VAL A 127 -11.82 -10.24 6.00
C VAL A 127 -10.34 -10.07 6.33
N ILE A 128 -9.84 -8.86 6.14
CA ILE A 128 -8.52 -8.44 6.62
C ILE A 128 -8.74 -7.52 7.81
N VAL A 129 -8.16 -7.88 8.94
CA VAL A 129 -8.09 -7.01 10.12
C VAL A 129 -6.87 -6.12 9.97
N ILE A 130 -7.05 -4.82 10.15
CA ILE A 130 -5.99 -3.83 10.03
C ILE A 130 -5.97 -3.02 11.32
N GLY A 131 -4.86 -3.04 12.02
CA GLY A 131 -4.61 -2.29 13.25
C GLY A 131 -3.44 -1.33 13.07
N GLY A 132 -3.42 -0.28 13.86
CA GLY A 132 -2.34 0.68 13.95
C GLY A 132 -2.38 1.38 15.30
N ASP A 133 -1.29 2.04 15.66
CA ASP A 133 -1.22 2.83 16.88
C ASP A 133 -2.02 4.13 16.72
N SER A 134 -2.76 4.49 17.76
CA SER A 134 -3.53 5.72 17.82
C SER A 134 -3.33 6.43 19.15
N ARG A 135 -3.50 7.75 19.15
CA ARG A 135 -3.43 8.56 20.36
C ARG A 135 -4.74 9.33 20.51
N LEU A 136 -5.40 9.16 21.65
CA LEU A 136 -6.54 9.99 22.00
C LEU A 136 -6.04 11.42 22.30
N VAL A 137 -6.54 12.40 21.56
CA VAL A 137 -6.17 13.81 21.69
C VAL A 137 -7.30 14.63 22.28
N ILE A 138 -8.55 14.32 21.92
CA ILE A 138 -9.75 15.02 22.39
C ILE A 138 -10.80 13.97 22.73
N ASP A 139 -11.41 14.12 23.92
CA ASP A 139 -12.62 13.41 24.31
C ASP A 139 -13.72 14.44 24.65
N GLY A 140 -14.90 14.28 24.08
CA GLY A 140 -15.97 15.28 24.22
C GLY A 140 -17.34 14.80 23.74
N THR A 141 -18.37 15.60 24.02
CA THR A 141 -19.74 15.34 23.61
C THR A 141 -20.22 16.38 22.60
N ILE A 142 -20.81 15.91 21.50
CA ILE A 142 -21.47 16.76 20.51
C ILE A 142 -22.98 16.67 20.74
N ARG A 143 -23.63 17.83 20.88
CA ARG A 143 -25.10 17.94 20.90
C ARG A 143 -25.55 18.31 19.49
N LEU A 144 -26.37 17.45 18.90
CA LEU A 144 -27.00 17.74 17.60
C LEU A 144 -28.26 18.58 17.84
N PRO A 145 -28.57 19.56 16.99
CA PRO A 145 -29.87 20.25 17.01
C PRO A 145 -30.96 19.26 16.62
N ASP A 146 -32.18 19.49 17.15
CA ASP A 146 -33.39 18.74 16.82
C ASP A 146 -33.81 18.93 15.36
#